data_95379adc3b47c4fa2ed0b737b506b4a2
#
_entry.id   95379adc3b47c4fa2ed0b737b506b4a2
#
_cell.length_a   1.000
_cell.length_b   1.000
_cell.length_c   1.000
_cell.angle_alpha   90.00
_cell.angle_beta   90.00
_cell.angle_gamma   90.00
#
_symmetry.space_group_name_H-M   'P 1'
#
loop_
_entity.id
_entity.type
_entity.pdbx_description
1 polymer ?
#
loop_
_entity_poly.entity_id
_entity_poly.type
_entity_poly.pdbx_seq_one_letter_code
_entity_poly.pdbx_strand_id
1 'polypeptide(L)'
;MVLELGFGFNAIMAIEHGKLIDGIGGTIFPGPGYLTIGAMDLEIAHTIDRFTEEQLGFGGVAYAAGDVIPPEAYADRLDDERLATAWQSLVEGVVKAVAMELTVFQNRPWELMLSGRLTRVPRLYAELLASLERFDIPIRKLEGFATRSKEAAQGAALLASGLAGGTYAELVEVLELRGATGTVVDYIEWPGFNAEELIETKLRAMKMELPH
;
A
#
# COMPACT_ATOMS: atom_id res chain seq x y z
N MET A 1 -4.89 -1.00 12.96
CA MET A 1 -4.62 -0.93 11.51
C MET A 1 -3.31 -0.21 11.24
N VAL A 2 -2.66 -0.51 10.13
CA VAL A 2 -1.49 0.24 9.64
C VAL A 2 -1.74 0.71 8.21
N LEU A 3 -1.60 2.01 7.96
CA LEU A 3 -1.73 2.63 6.65
C LEU A 3 -0.36 3.14 6.20
N GLU A 4 0.18 2.55 5.16
CA GLU A 4 1.42 2.95 4.51
C GLU A 4 1.11 3.82 3.29
N LEU A 5 1.56 5.07 3.30
CA LEU A 5 1.42 6.01 2.19
C LEU A 5 2.78 6.27 1.54
N GLY A 6 3.09 5.43 0.57
CA GLY A 6 4.30 5.54 -0.24
C GLY A 6 4.16 6.56 -1.38
N PHE A 7 5.27 6.91 -2.04
CA PHE A 7 5.19 7.71 -3.26
C PHE A 7 4.61 6.90 -4.43
N GLY A 8 5.00 5.63 -4.53
CA GLY A 8 4.46 4.73 -5.55
C GLY A 8 3.10 4.20 -5.12
N PHE A 9 3.12 3.14 -4.36
CA PHE A 9 1.92 2.44 -3.91
C PHE A 9 1.56 2.79 -2.48
N ASN A 10 0.26 2.73 -2.21
CA ASN A 10 -0.30 2.79 -0.87
C ASN A 10 -0.74 1.38 -0.45
N ALA A 11 -0.81 1.14 0.85
CA ALA A 11 -1.31 -0.10 1.42
C ALA A 11 -1.94 0.16 2.79
N ILE A 12 -2.94 -0.62 3.13
CA ILE A 12 -3.52 -0.66 4.45
C ILE A 12 -3.60 -2.12 4.92
N MET A 13 -3.39 -2.36 6.19
CA MET A 13 -3.39 -3.68 6.81
C MET A 13 -4.25 -3.67 8.05
N ALA A 14 -5.14 -4.64 8.13
CA ALA A 14 -5.91 -4.95 9.33
C ALA A 14 -5.13 -5.95 10.19
N ILE A 15 -4.88 -5.57 11.45
CA ILE A 15 -4.13 -6.39 12.41
C ILE A 15 -5.00 -6.55 13.64
N GLU A 16 -5.28 -7.80 14.02
CA GLU A 16 -6.04 -8.14 15.22
C GLU A 16 -5.29 -9.22 16.00
N HIS A 17 -5.12 -9.03 17.30
CA HIS A 17 -4.37 -9.93 18.19
C HIS A 17 -2.95 -10.28 17.69
N GLY A 18 -2.25 -9.31 17.09
CA GLY A 18 -0.91 -9.48 16.55
C GLY A 18 -0.85 -10.18 15.19
N LYS A 19 -1.97 -10.57 14.60
CA LYS A 19 -2.04 -11.23 13.30
C LYS A 19 -2.55 -10.29 12.22
N LEU A 20 -1.97 -10.41 11.04
CA LEU A 20 -2.49 -9.78 9.84
C LEU A 20 -3.74 -10.57 9.40
N ILE A 21 -4.91 -9.94 9.47
CA ILE A 21 -6.19 -10.57 9.13
C ILE A 21 -6.69 -10.18 7.74
N ASP A 22 -6.29 -9.03 7.22
CA ASP A 22 -6.59 -8.57 5.85
C ASP A 22 -5.61 -7.47 5.42
N GLY A 23 -5.63 -7.13 4.15
CA GLY A 23 -4.86 -6.01 3.62
C GLY A 23 -5.15 -5.69 2.17
N ILE A 24 -5.18 -4.40 1.88
CA ILE A 24 -5.41 -3.84 0.54
C ILE A 24 -4.20 -3.00 0.16
N GLY A 25 -3.59 -3.26 -0.99
CA GLY A 25 -2.43 -2.47 -1.40
C GLY A 25 -2.09 -2.61 -2.88
N GLY A 26 -1.09 -1.85 -3.31
CA GLY A 26 -0.65 -1.87 -4.69
C GLY A 26 -1.73 -1.40 -5.66
N THR A 27 -1.95 -2.19 -6.71
CA THR A 27 -2.89 -1.87 -7.79
C THR A 27 -4.37 -2.10 -7.46
N ILE A 28 -4.68 -2.61 -6.26
CA ILE A 28 -6.06 -2.74 -5.79
C ILE A 28 -6.41 -1.72 -4.70
N PHE A 29 -5.47 -0.85 -4.33
CA PHE A 29 -5.75 0.23 -3.39
C PHE A 29 -6.72 1.24 -4.01
N PRO A 30 -7.83 1.60 -3.33
CA PRO A 30 -8.83 2.51 -3.89
C PRO A 30 -8.26 3.90 -4.12
N GLY A 31 -8.47 4.42 -5.32
CA GLY A 31 -7.94 5.71 -5.74
C GLY A 31 -6.44 5.70 -6.08
N PRO A 32 -5.93 6.81 -6.60
CA PRO A 32 -4.55 6.92 -7.03
C PRO A 32 -3.58 7.03 -5.84
N GLY A 33 -2.36 6.50 -6.05
CA GLY A 33 -1.19 6.89 -5.28
C GLY A 33 -0.63 8.23 -5.79
N TYR A 34 0.49 8.68 -5.22
CA TYR A 34 1.14 9.88 -5.72
C TYR A 34 1.74 9.68 -7.13
N LEU A 35 2.40 8.55 -7.38
CA LEU A 35 2.97 8.22 -8.68
C LEU A 35 2.17 7.18 -9.48
N THR A 36 1.35 6.35 -8.84
CA THR A 36 0.66 5.24 -9.49
C THR A 36 -0.85 5.46 -9.54
N ILE A 37 -1.50 4.88 -10.53
CA ILE A 37 -2.95 5.03 -10.72
C ILE A 37 -3.78 4.37 -9.62
N GLY A 38 -3.22 3.43 -8.84
CA GLY A 38 -4.00 2.62 -7.89
C GLY A 38 -4.95 1.65 -8.59
N ALA A 39 -6.13 1.45 -8.02
CA ALA A 39 -7.15 0.59 -8.65
C ALA A 39 -7.63 1.19 -9.96
N MET A 40 -7.54 0.40 -11.02
CA MET A 40 -8.01 0.76 -12.36
C MET A 40 -9.19 -0.14 -12.75
N ASP A 41 -10.16 0.45 -13.41
CA ASP A 41 -11.22 -0.29 -14.07
C ASP A 41 -10.64 -1.18 -15.18
N LEU A 42 -10.96 -2.49 -15.15
CA LEU A 42 -10.46 -3.45 -16.12
C LEU A 42 -11.02 -3.19 -17.53
N GLU A 43 -12.20 -2.59 -17.65
CA GLU A 43 -12.76 -2.20 -18.94
C GLU A 43 -11.93 -1.08 -19.57
N ILE A 44 -11.47 -0.11 -18.75
CA ILE A 44 -10.55 0.92 -19.23
C ILE A 44 -9.20 0.30 -19.59
N ALA A 45 -8.65 -0.59 -18.75
CA ALA A 45 -7.40 -1.28 -19.04
C ALA A 45 -7.46 -2.06 -20.36
N HIS A 46 -8.61 -2.67 -20.65
CA HIS A 46 -8.83 -3.39 -21.92
C HIS A 46 -8.78 -2.48 -23.16
N THR A 47 -9.06 -1.18 -23.02
CA THR A 47 -8.98 -0.22 -24.15
C THR A 47 -7.55 0.17 -24.50
N ILE A 48 -6.58 -0.16 -23.65
CA ILE A 48 -5.17 0.10 -23.88
C ILE A 48 -4.56 -1.05 -24.67
N ASP A 49 -4.14 -0.81 -25.92
CA ASP A 49 -3.62 -1.84 -26.84
C ASP A 49 -2.48 -2.68 -26.25
N ARG A 50 -1.70 -2.12 -25.35
CA ARG A 50 -0.55 -2.76 -24.72
C ARG A 50 -0.34 -2.22 -23.31
N PHE A 51 -0.96 -2.88 -22.33
CA PHE A 51 -0.72 -2.57 -20.93
C PHE A 51 0.49 -3.37 -20.43
N THR A 52 1.54 -2.66 -20.03
CA THR A 52 2.78 -3.28 -19.53
C THR A 52 2.92 -3.13 -18.02
N GLU A 53 3.72 -3.99 -17.40
CA GLU A 53 4.01 -3.92 -15.97
C GLU A 53 4.62 -2.55 -15.57
N GLU A 54 5.45 -1.95 -16.44
CA GLU A 54 6.00 -0.62 -16.22
C GLU A 54 4.91 0.46 -16.07
N GLN A 55 3.83 0.36 -16.83
CA GLN A 55 2.71 1.32 -16.78
C GLN A 55 1.96 1.30 -15.46
N LEU A 56 2.06 0.23 -14.66
CA LEU A 56 1.53 0.19 -13.29
C LEU A 56 2.20 1.21 -12.37
N GLY A 57 3.42 1.64 -12.71
CA GLY A 57 4.21 2.63 -11.97
C GLY A 57 3.87 4.10 -12.25
N PHE A 58 2.92 4.39 -13.16
CA PHE A 58 2.61 5.73 -13.64
C PHE A 58 1.13 6.10 -13.43
N GLY A 59 0.79 7.35 -13.70
CA GLY A 59 -0.60 7.82 -13.76
C GLY A 59 -1.20 8.27 -12.44
N GLY A 60 -0.39 8.45 -11.40
CA GLY A 60 -0.84 8.97 -10.11
C GLY A 60 -1.04 10.48 -10.09
N VAL A 61 -1.31 11.02 -8.90
CA VAL A 61 -1.63 12.44 -8.67
C VAL A 61 -0.57 13.38 -9.26
N ALA A 62 0.73 13.03 -9.13
CA ALA A 62 1.83 13.86 -9.63
C ALA A 62 1.73 14.18 -11.12
N TYR A 63 1.19 13.27 -11.91
CA TYR A 63 1.07 13.45 -13.36
C TYR A 63 0.02 14.49 -13.76
N ALA A 64 -0.90 14.85 -12.88
CA ALA A 64 -1.82 15.95 -13.12
C ALA A 64 -1.11 17.31 -13.27
N ALA A 65 0.09 17.46 -12.71
CA ALA A 65 0.90 18.67 -12.81
C ALA A 65 1.66 18.80 -14.15
N GLY A 66 1.64 17.76 -15.00
CA GLY A 66 2.41 17.70 -16.26
C GLY A 66 3.81 17.13 -16.08
N ASP A 67 4.45 17.41 -14.95
CA ASP A 67 5.74 16.86 -14.53
C ASP A 67 5.64 16.29 -13.13
N VAL A 68 6.46 15.28 -12.83
CA VAL A 68 6.54 14.70 -11.48
C VAL A 68 7.35 15.66 -10.58
N ILE A 69 6.64 16.39 -9.75
CA ILE A 69 7.20 17.32 -8.77
C ILE A 69 7.12 16.73 -7.34
N PRO A 70 7.92 17.20 -6.38
CA PRO A 70 7.78 16.80 -4.99
C PRO A 70 6.36 17.08 -4.44
N PRO A 71 5.82 16.23 -3.56
CA PRO A 71 4.44 16.40 -3.06
C PRO A 71 4.25 17.69 -2.25
N GLU A 72 5.28 18.23 -1.62
CA GLU A 72 5.24 19.53 -0.97
C GLU A 72 5.00 20.65 -2.00
N ALA A 73 5.77 20.65 -3.09
CA ALA A 73 5.59 21.61 -4.18
C ALA A 73 4.26 21.46 -4.92
N TYR A 74 3.73 20.24 -4.97
CA TYR A 74 2.38 19.98 -5.48
C TYR A 74 1.32 20.60 -4.57
N ALA A 75 1.45 20.40 -3.26
CA ALA A 75 0.54 20.93 -2.25
C ALA A 75 0.46 22.46 -2.23
N ASP A 76 1.52 23.16 -2.69
CA ASP A 76 1.55 24.63 -2.85
C ASP A 76 0.76 25.13 -4.08
N ARG A 77 0.28 24.21 -4.94
CA ARG A 77 -0.40 24.54 -6.21
C ARG A 77 -1.89 24.12 -6.22
N LEU A 78 -2.48 23.85 -5.05
CA LEU A 78 -3.86 23.36 -4.95
C LEU A 78 -4.94 24.46 -5.14
N ASP A 79 -4.58 25.67 -5.50
CA ASP A 79 -5.43 26.69 -6.07
C ASP A 79 -5.80 26.42 -7.54
N ASP A 80 -5.03 25.55 -8.24
CA ASP A 80 -5.42 24.96 -9.52
C ASP A 80 -6.45 23.83 -9.28
N GLU A 81 -7.66 23.99 -9.84
CA GLU A 81 -8.78 23.07 -9.66
C GLU A 81 -8.45 21.63 -10.09
N ARG A 82 -7.71 21.46 -11.19
CA ARG A 82 -7.32 20.12 -11.67
C ARG A 82 -6.37 19.44 -10.70
N LEU A 83 -5.40 20.18 -10.17
CA LEU A 83 -4.45 19.65 -9.20
C LEU A 83 -5.13 19.35 -7.87
N ALA A 84 -6.04 20.22 -7.43
CA ALA A 84 -6.84 20.02 -6.21
C ALA A 84 -7.71 18.77 -6.33
N THR A 85 -8.37 18.54 -7.47
CA THR A 85 -9.20 17.36 -7.72
C THR A 85 -8.38 16.07 -7.68
N ALA A 86 -7.21 16.05 -8.32
CA ALA A 86 -6.32 14.90 -8.29
C ALA A 86 -5.80 14.60 -6.87
N TRP A 87 -5.42 15.64 -6.13
CA TRP A 87 -5.01 15.51 -4.73
C TRP A 87 -6.13 14.98 -3.84
N GLN A 88 -7.33 15.52 -4.00
CA GLN A 88 -8.49 15.08 -3.24
C GLN A 88 -8.87 13.63 -3.53
N SER A 89 -8.68 13.16 -4.77
CA SER A 89 -8.91 11.76 -5.12
C SER A 89 -7.97 10.79 -4.36
N LEU A 90 -6.73 11.20 -4.07
CA LEU A 90 -5.82 10.43 -3.21
C LEU A 90 -6.35 10.37 -1.77
N VAL A 91 -6.75 11.51 -1.20
CA VAL A 91 -7.29 11.55 0.17
C VAL A 91 -8.58 10.73 0.27
N GLU A 92 -9.47 10.84 -0.71
CA GLU A 92 -10.70 10.05 -0.78
C GLU A 92 -10.42 8.56 -0.89
N GLY A 93 -9.44 8.16 -1.68
CA GLY A 93 -8.98 6.77 -1.79
C GLY A 93 -8.54 6.20 -0.46
N VAL A 94 -7.79 6.98 0.32
CA VAL A 94 -7.38 6.59 1.68
C VAL A 94 -8.58 6.41 2.61
N VAL A 95 -9.55 7.32 2.56
CA VAL A 95 -10.79 7.21 3.37
C VAL A 95 -11.55 5.93 3.00
N LYS A 96 -11.67 5.62 1.70
CA LYS A 96 -12.31 4.39 1.22
C LYS A 96 -11.56 3.15 1.70
N ALA A 97 -10.23 3.14 1.64
CA ALA A 97 -9.41 2.03 2.11
C ALA A 97 -9.61 1.77 3.61
N VAL A 98 -9.61 2.81 4.43
CA VAL A 98 -9.88 2.68 5.88
C VAL A 98 -11.29 2.15 6.13
N ALA A 99 -12.30 2.63 5.40
CA ALA A 99 -13.67 2.15 5.52
C ALA A 99 -13.79 0.67 5.14
N MET A 100 -13.11 0.24 4.08
CA MET A 100 -13.09 -1.17 3.65
C MET A 100 -12.46 -2.07 4.72
N GLU A 101 -11.28 -1.71 5.22
CA GLU A 101 -10.60 -2.50 6.26
C GLU A 101 -11.34 -2.52 7.59
N LEU A 102 -12.13 -1.52 7.91
CA LEU A 102 -12.96 -1.56 9.12
C LEU A 102 -14.01 -2.65 9.09
N THR A 103 -14.39 -3.15 7.92
CA THR A 103 -15.42 -4.19 7.79
C THR A 103 -14.95 -5.58 8.20
N VAL A 104 -13.65 -5.83 8.23
CA VAL A 104 -13.09 -7.16 8.56
C VAL A 104 -12.86 -7.36 10.06
N PHE A 105 -12.85 -6.29 10.85
CA PHE A 105 -12.68 -6.39 12.29
C PHE A 105 -13.95 -6.89 12.98
N GLN A 106 -13.78 -7.83 13.92
CA GLN A 106 -14.86 -8.22 14.83
C GLN A 106 -15.11 -7.15 15.90
N ASN A 107 -14.04 -6.48 16.32
CA ASN A 107 -14.09 -5.40 17.29
C ASN A 107 -13.44 -4.16 16.67
N ARG A 108 -13.84 -2.98 17.14
CA ARG A 108 -13.24 -1.72 16.70
C ARG A 108 -11.72 -1.74 16.93
N PRO A 109 -10.90 -1.41 15.93
CA PRO A 109 -9.45 -1.33 16.11
C PRO A 109 -9.07 -0.22 17.11
N TRP A 110 -8.02 -0.45 17.88
CA TRP A 110 -7.57 0.49 18.92
C TRP A 110 -7.00 1.77 18.34
N GLU A 111 -6.30 1.64 17.20
CA GLU A 111 -5.62 2.75 16.56
C GLU A 111 -5.41 2.51 15.06
N LEU A 112 -5.19 3.61 14.34
CA LEU A 112 -4.70 3.64 12.98
C LEU A 112 -3.29 4.25 12.98
N MET A 113 -2.29 3.45 12.67
CA MET A 113 -0.91 3.92 12.50
C MET A 113 -0.66 4.37 11.07
N LEU A 114 -0.16 5.58 10.90
CA LEU A 114 0.24 6.15 9.61
C LEU A 114 1.74 6.01 9.41
N SER A 115 2.13 5.43 8.30
CA SER A 115 3.50 5.22 7.84
C SER A 115 3.70 5.76 6.44
N GLY A 116 4.95 5.79 5.98
CA GLY A 116 5.31 6.13 4.63
C GLY A 116 5.63 7.61 4.41
N ARG A 117 6.26 7.86 3.26
CA ARG A 117 6.87 9.17 2.95
C ARG A 117 5.84 10.28 2.80
N LEU A 118 4.66 9.98 2.27
CA LEU A 118 3.60 10.98 2.08
C LEU A 118 3.04 11.51 3.40
N THR A 119 3.11 10.75 4.49
CA THR A 119 2.68 11.22 5.82
C THR A 119 3.58 12.33 6.38
N ARG A 120 4.73 12.57 5.74
CA ARG A 120 5.67 13.64 6.09
C ARG A 120 5.32 14.97 5.45
N VAL A 121 4.41 14.99 4.47
CA VAL A 121 3.90 16.21 3.82
C VAL A 121 2.87 16.85 4.75
N PRO A 122 3.15 18.03 5.35
CA PRO A 122 2.33 18.57 6.44
C PRO A 122 0.86 18.79 6.03
N ARG A 123 0.64 19.30 4.83
CA ARG A 123 -0.72 19.54 4.33
C ARG A 123 -1.50 18.25 4.14
N LEU A 124 -0.90 17.23 3.49
CA LEU A 124 -1.56 15.94 3.31
C LEU A 124 -1.88 15.30 4.65
N TYR A 125 -0.94 15.34 5.59
CA TYR A 125 -1.14 14.78 6.92
C TYR A 125 -2.31 15.44 7.66
N ALA A 126 -2.41 16.77 7.60
CA ALA A 126 -3.52 17.50 8.22
C ALA A 126 -4.88 17.15 7.57
N GLU A 127 -4.93 17.07 6.24
CA GLU A 127 -6.14 16.70 5.50
C GLU A 127 -6.57 15.25 5.77
N LEU A 128 -5.61 14.33 5.91
CA LEU A 128 -5.87 12.95 6.30
C LEU A 128 -6.46 12.87 7.71
N LEU A 129 -5.87 13.56 8.69
CA LEU A 129 -6.41 13.59 10.05
C LEU A 129 -7.86 14.08 10.06
N ALA A 130 -8.15 15.21 9.38
CA ALA A 130 -9.49 15.76 9.30
C ALA A 130 -10.48 14.81 8.59
N SER A 131 -10.04 14.15 7.51
CA SER A 131 -10.90 13.25 6.75
C SER A 131 -11.20 11.94 7.47
N LEU A 132 -10.26 11.45 8.28
CA LEU A 132 -10.34 10.18 9.02
C LEU A 132 -10.99 10.34 10.41
N GLU A 133 -11.18 11.57 10.91
CA GLU A 133 -11.85 11.85 12.19
C GLU A 133 -13.22 11.18 12.29
N ARG A 134 -13.95 11.09 11.16
CA ARG A 134 -15.26 10.44 11.06
C ARG A 134 -15.30 9.00 11.56
N PHE A 135 -14.17 8.32 11.54
CA PHE A 135 -14.09 6.94 12.01
C PHE A 135 -13.90 6.85 13.51
N ASP A 136 -13.59 7.96 14.19
CA ASP A 136 -13.41 8.06 15.64
C ASP A 136 -12.41 6.99 16.18
N ILE A 137 -11.30 6.81 15.48
CA ILE A 137 -10.21 5.89 15.83
C ILE A 137 -8.97 6.75 16.12
N PRO A 138 -8.25 6.52 17.23
CA PRO A 138 -6.99 7.20 17.49
C PRO A 138 -6.00 7.03 16.35
N ILE A 139 -5.45 8.14 15.85
CA ILE A 139 -4.49 8.14 14.74
C ILE A 139 -3.11 8.50 15.27
N ARG A 140 -2.10 7.72 14.92
CA ARG A 140 -0.70 7.94 15.27
C ARG A 140 0.22 7.79 14.09
N LYS A 141 1.36 8.46 14.12
CA LYS A 141 2.47 8.15 13.21
C LYS A 141 3.25 6.95 13.73
N LEU A 142 3.70 6.11 12.80
CA LEU A 142 4.67 5.07 13.09
C LEU A 142 6.02 5.72 13.45
N GLU A 143 6.57 5.37 14.59
CA GLU A 143 7.82 5.92 15.13
C GLU A 143 8.82 4.79 15.45
N GLY A 144 10.05 5.16 15.79
CA GLY A 144 11.09 4.21 16.20
C GLY A 144 11.95 3.65 15.07
N PHE A 145 11.65 4.01 13.82
CA PHE A 145 12.44 3.61 12.64
C PHE A 145 13.50 4.67 12.27
N ALA A 146 14.59 4.22 11.66
CA ALA A 146 15.62 5.12 11.14
C ALA A 146 15.07 5.97 9.98
N THR A 147 15.54 7.21 9.87
CA THR A 147 15.02 8.19 8.90
C THR A 147 15.58 8.03 7.47
N ARG A 148 16.65 7.25 7.27
CA ARG A 148 17.35 7.12 5.98
C ARG A 148 16.76 6.07 5.06
N SER A 149 16.19 5.00 5.59
CA SER A 149 15.53 3.95 4.80
C SER A 149 14.02 3.97 5.04
N LYS A 150 13.27 3.38 4.08
CA LYS A 150 11.82 3.27 4.20
C LYS A 150 11.47 2.38 5.39
N GLU A 151 10.42 2.74 6.13
CA GLU A 151 9.89 1.98 7.26
C GLU A 151 9.58 0.53 6.85
N ALA A 152 8.91 0.32 5.69
CA ALA A 152 8.62 -1.01 5.15
C ALA A 152 9.88 -1.85 4.90
N ALA A 153 10.97 -1.26 4.41
CA ALA A 153 12.23 -1.98 4.20
C ALA A 153 12.88 -2.39 5.52
N GLN A 154 12.78 -1.53 6.55
CA GLN A 154 13.25 -1.86 7.90
C GLN A 154 12.41 -2.97 8.51
N GLY A 155 11.08 -2.92 8.39
CA GLY A 155 10.18 -3.99 8.81
C GLY A 155 10.52 -5.33 8.15
N ALA A 156 10.75 -5.34 6.84
CA ALA A 156 11.20 -6.53 6.11
C ALA A 156 12.53 -7.10 6.65
N ALA A 157 13.47 -6.23 7.03
CA ALA A 157 14.74 -6.65 7.63
C ALA A 157 14.54 -7.27 9.04
N LEU A 158 13.61 -6.77 9.85
CA LEU A 158 13.24 -7.37 11.13
C LEU A 158 12.67 -8.78 10.93
N LEU A 159 11.75 -8.94 9.97
CA LEU A 159 11.18 -10.24 9.63
C LEU A 159 12.23 -11.21 9.10
N ALA A 160 13.13 -10.76 8.22
CA ALA A 160 14.23 -11.59 7.72
C ALA A 160 15.15 -12.06 8.85
N SER A 161 15.49 -11.17 9.80
CA SER A 161 16.24 -11.54 11.00
C SER A 161 15.51 -12.59 11.85
N GLY A 162 14.21 -12.43 12.04
CA GLY A 162 13.39 -13.39 12.78
C GLY A 162 13.31 -14.74 12.07
N LEU A 163 13.12 -14.77 10.77
CA LEU A 163 13.10 -16.00 9.96
C LEU A 163 14.43 -16.76 10.02
N ALA A 164 15.55 -16.04 10.10
CA ALA A 164 16.88 -16.60 10.29
C ALA A 164 17.19 -17.05 11.74
N GLY A 165 16.22 -16.97 12.67
CA GLY A 165 16.41 -17.34 14.07
C GLY A 165 17.11 -16.26 14.91
N GLY A 166 17.14 -15.02 14.45
CA GLY A 166 17.70 -13.88 15.19
C GLY A 166 16.76 -13.30 16.26
N THR A 167 17.09 -12.11 16.75
CA THR A 167 16.41 -11.42 17.87
C THR A 167 14.89 -11.29 17.69
N TYR A 168 14.40 -11.24 16.45
CA TYR A 168 12.99 -11.03 16.12
C TYR A 168 12.24 -12.33 15.79
N ALA A 169 12.74 -13.51 16.24
CA ALA A 169 12.09 -14.80 16.00
C ALA A 169 10.66 -14.82 16.57
N GLU A 170 10.42 -14.24 17.74
CA GLU A 170 9.09 -14.16 18.36
C GLU A 170 8.08 -13.40 17.47
N LEU A 171 8.50 -12.34 16.75
CA LEU A 171 7.65 -11.62 15.82
C LEU A 171 7.17 -12.53 14.67
N VAL A 172 8.05 -13.39 14.16
CA VAL A 172 7.73 -14.36 13.10
C VAL A 172 6.69 -15.38 13.58
N GLU A 173 6.82 -15.85 14.83
CA GLU A 173 5.87 -16.79 15.43
C GLU A 173 4.50 -16.13 15.68
N VAL A 174 4.46 -14.91 16.22
CA VAL A 174 3.21 -14.15 16.43
C VAL A 174 2.47 -13.92 15.12
N LEU A 175 3.19 -13.62 14.04
CA LEU A 175 2.61 -13.40 12.70
C LEU A 175 2.31 -14.74 11.98
N GLU A 176 2.68 -15.88 12.54
CA GLU A 176 2.51 -17.22 11.93
C GLU A 176 3.09 -17.31 10.50
N LEU A 177 4.17 -16.57 10.22
CA LEU A 177 4.71 -16.44 8.87
C LEU A 177 5.20 -17.77 8.27
N ARG A 178 5.70 -18.69 9.11
CA ARG A 178 6.20 -20.00 8.62
C ARG A 178 5.07 -20.93 8.17
N GLY A 179 3.87 -20.73 8.71
CA GLY A 179 2.68 -21.50 8.39
C GLY A 179 1.78 -20.81 7.38
N ALA A 180 2.11 -19.57 6.95
CA ALA A 180 1.30 -18.83 6.01
C ALA A 180 1.28 -19.53 4.65
N THR A 181 0.08 -19.82 4.14
CA THR A 181 -0.15 -20.50 2.86
C THR A 181 -1.33 -19.89 2.14
N GLY A 182 -1.38 -20.08 0.83
CA GLY A 182 -2.47 -19.59 0.00
C GLY A 182 -2.27 -18.12 -0.45
N THR A 183 -2.84 -17.85 -1.60
CA THR A 183 -2.84 -16.50 -2.21
C THR A 183 -4.20 -16.24 -2.83
N VAL A 184 -4.50 -14.98 -3.17
CA VAL A 184 -5.74 -14.63 -3.87
C VAL A 184 -5.85 -15.33 -5.23
N VAL A 185 -4.71 -15.64 -5.88
CA VAL A 185 -4.71 -16.35 -7.17
C VAL A 185 -5.17 -17.79 -7.08
N ASP A 186 -5.14 -18.42 -5.91
CA ASP A 186 -5.66 -19.77 -5.70
C ASP A 186 -7.19 -19.86 -5.85
N TYR A 187 -7.86 -18.72 -5.84
CA TYR A 187 -9.33 -18.59 -5.97
C TYR A 187 -9.77 -17.98 -7.29
N ILE A 188 -8.85 -17.84 -8.26
CA ILE A 188 -9.15 -17.31 -9.59
C ILE A 188 -9.29 -18.48 -10.55
N GLU A 189 -10.55 -18.76 -10.96
CA GLU A 189 -10.87 -19.71 -12.00
C GLU A 189 -11.10 -18.97 -13.33
N TRP A 190 -10.07 -18.80 -14.11
CA TRP A 190 -10.15 -18.15 -15.40
C TRP A 190 -9.69 -19.13 -16.50
N PRO A 191 -10.45 -19.37 -17.57
CA PRO A 191 -10.01 -20.21 -18.67
C PRO A 191 -8.67 -19.75 -19.25
N GLY A 192 -7.67 -20.64 -19.24
CA GLY A 192 -6.31 -20.33 -19.69
C GLY A 192 -5.41 -19.65 -18.65
N PHE A 193 -5.89 -19.42 -17.44
CA PHE A 193 -5.05 -18.96 -16.31
C PHE A 193 -4.66 -20.15 -15.43
N ASN A 194 -3.36 -20.31 -15.21
CA ASN A 194 -2.81 -21.31 -14.31
C ASN A 194 -2.00 -20.59 -13.22
N ALA A 195 -2.56 -20.53 -12.01
CA ALA A 195 -1.93 -19.86 -10.87
C ALA A 195 -0.60 -20.49 -10.49
N GLU A 196 -0.49 -21.83 -10.47
CA GLU A 196 0.74 -22.53 -10.13
C GLU A 196 1.85 -22.22 -11.12
N GLU A 197 1.54 -22.27 -12.43
CA GLU A 197 2.50 -21.96 -13.49
C GLU A 197 2.98 -20.50 -13.40
N LEU A 198 2.08 -19.56 -13.11
CA LEU A 198 2.43 -18.15 -12.92
C LEU A 198 3.39 -17.97 -11.76
N ILE A 199 3.07 -18.56 -10.60
CA ILE A 199 3.89 -18.47 -9.39
C ILE A 199 5.26 -19.12 -9.62
N GLU A 200 5.31 -20.32 -10.20
CA GLU A 200 6.55 -20.99 -10.52
C GLU A 200 7.43 -20.19 -11.48
N THR A 201 6.82 -19.59 -12.51
CA THR A 201 7.53 -18.77 -13.49
C THR A 201 8.14 -17.54 -12.82
N LYS A 202 7.40 -16.84 -11.98
CA LYS A 202 7.90 -15.67 -11.23
C LYS A 202 8.98 -16.07 -10.23
N LEU A 203 8.83 -17.17 -9.49
CA LEU A 203 9.84 -17.67 -8.57
C LEU A 203 11.13 -18.10 -9.29
N ARG A 204 11.01 -18.72 -10.46
CA ARG A 204 12.19 -19.07 -11.28
C ARG A 204 12.94 -17.83 -11.75
N ALA A 205 12.22 -16.81 -12.22
CA ALA A 205 12.81 -15.53 -12.63
C ALA A 205 13.56 -14.87 -11.46
N MET A 206 12.95 -14.82 -10.26
CA MET A 206 13.60 -14.25 -9.05
C MET A 206 14.85 -15.03 -8.63
N LYS A 207 14.87 -16.36 -8.77
CA LYS A 207 16.04 -17.18 -8.45
C LYS A 207 17.19 -17.01 -9.46
N MET A 208 16.89 -16.63 -10.69
CA MET A 208 17.90 -16.35 -11.72
C MET A 208 18.59 -14.99 -11.53
N GLU A 209 17.96 -14.05 -10.83
CA GLU A 209 18.52 -12.72 -10.56
C GLU A 209 19.35 -12.63 -9.28
N LEU A 210 19.34 -13.68 -8.44
CA LEU A 210 20.18 -13.73 -7.24
C LEU A 210 21.57 -14.27 -7.61
N PRO A 211 22.65 -13.46 -7.53
CA PRO A 211 24.01 -13.97 -7.70
C PRO A 211 24.32 -14.99 -6.60
N HIS A 212 24.94 -16.10 -7.02
CA HIS A 212 25.42 -17.17 -6.14
C HIS A 212 26.50 -16.69 -5.18
#